data_db6af64868cf05926ed2e92446c3f629
#
_entry.id   db6af64868cf05926ed2e92446c3f629
#
_cell.length_a   1.000
_cell.length_b   1.000
_cell.length_c   1.000
_cell.angle_alpha   90.00
_cell.angle_beta   90.00
_cell.angle_gamma   90.00
#
_symmetry.space_group_name_H-M   'P 1'
#
loop_
_entity.id
_entity.type
_entity.pdbx_description
1 polymer ?
#
loop_
_entity_poly.entity_id
_entity_poly.type
_entity_poly.pdbx_seq_one_letter_code
_entity_poly.pdbx_strand_id
1 'polypeptide(L)'
;MSDLFSRVNQAQFNTDFAPEIENRQFLKFYLHEGNKAMLPLQHITEVLKINFSQIVPIPQMPAWVMGVYNWRGDILWMVDLGHLIGFNPWYQKSINRSNHTAIVLSPNQERKDNVQNKIDLGLVVARVEDIEMCNVANIQIPPSKSITTQLASFLEGYWLQQSEDMIMVLNGRSIVAAMPNNAR
;
A
#
# COMPACT_ATOMS: atom_id res chain seq x y z
N MET A 1 -21.60 -8.79 67.56
CA MET A 1 -21.61 -9.74 66.43
C MET A 1 -22.38 -9.13 65.28
N SER A 2 -21.88 -8.12 64.62
CA SER A 2 -22.55 -7.53 63.44
C SER A 2 -21.60 -6.53 62.78
N ASP A 3 -20.46 -7.00 62.27
CA ASP A 3 -19.56 -6.11 61.55
C ASP A 3 -18.67 -6.83 60.49
N LEU A 4 -19.15 -7.94 59.96
CA LEU A 4 -18.37 -8.74 59.00
C LEU A 4 -18.96 -8.84 57.60
N PHE A 5 -20.10 -8.15 57.32
CA PHE A 5 -20.79 -8.27 55.99
C PHE A 5 -20.73 -7.02 55.12
N SER A 6 -19.97 -5.98 55.49
CA SER A 6 -19.94 -4.72 54.74
C SER A 6 -18.66 -4.51 53.89
N ARG A 7 -17.85 -5.55 53.61
CA ARG A 7 -16.57 -5.39 52.86
C ARG A 7 -16.44 -6.24 51.59
N VAL A 8 -17.52 -6.74 51.06
CA VAL A 8 -17.49 -7.46 49.79
C VAL A 8 -18.53 -6.83 48.87
N ASN A 9 -18.25 -5.72 48.26
CA ASN A 9 -18.85 -5.27 47.00
C ASN A 9 -18.29 -3.89 46.59
N GLN A 10 -17.01 -3.86 46.18
CA GLN A 10 -16.51 -2.86 45.25
C GLN A 10 -15.42 -3.52 44.40
N ALA A 11 -15.79 -4.58 43.70
CA ALA A 11 -15.10 -4.94 42.49
C ALA A 11 -15.49 -3.88 41.45
N GLN A 12 -14.63 -2.90 41.30
CA GLN A 12 -14.67 -1.92 40.20
C GLN A 12 -14.54 -2.72 38.90
N PHE A 13 -15.65 -2.94 38.22
CA PHE A 13 -15.67 -3.26 36.81
C PHE A 13 -15.24 -1.97 36.06
N ASN A 14 -13.93 -1.75 35.95
CA ASN A 14 -13.39 -0.86 34.94
C ASN A 14 -13.51 -1.57 33.59
N THR A 15 -14.69 -1.48 33.00
CA THR A 15 -14.91 -1.82 31.60
C THR A 15 -14.96 -0.53 30.79
N ASP A 16 -13.82 0.11 30.63
CA ASP A 16 -13.61 1.07 29.55
C ASP A 16 -12.50 0.55 28.61
N PHE A 17 -12.73 -0.63 28.01
CA PHE A 17 -12.12 -0.99 26.76
C PHE A 17 -13.02 -0.45 25.63
N ALA A 18 -13.09 0.86 25.50
CA ALA A 18 -13.45 1.42 24.22
C ALA A 18 -12.36 0.95 23.25
N PRO A 19 -12.69 0.31 22.11
CA PRO A 19 -11.70 -0.10 21.13
C PRO A 19 -10.91 1.16 20.75
N GLU A 20 -9.59 1.12 20.96
CA GLU A 20 -8.71 2.22 20.62
C GLU A 20 -8.89 2.46 19.14
N ILE A 21 -9.48 3.60 18.77
CA ILE A 21 -9.76 3.94 17.37
C ILE A 21 -8.42 4.25 16.72
N GLU A 22 -7.80 3.24 16.11
CA GLU A 22 -6.55 3.41 15.40
C GLU A 22 -6.79 4.03 14.03
N ASN A 23 -6.76 5.36 13.97
CA ASN A 23 -6.84 6.09 12.72
C ASN A 23 -5.45 6.18 12.08
N ARG A 24 -5.36 5.80 10.79
CA ARG A 24 -4.14 5.92 9.99
C ARG A 24 -4.38 6.75 8.74
N GLN A 25 -3.34 7.43 8.29
CA GLN A 25 -3.35 8.15 7.02
C GLN A 25 -2.94 7.23 5.87
N PHE A 26 -3.70 7.31 4.78
CA PHE A 26 -3.45 6.58 3.56
C PHE A 26 -3.42 7.54 2.37
N LEU A 27 -2.51 7.31 1.44
CA LEU A 27 -2.55 7.95 0.13
C LEU A 27 -3.49 7.18 -0.76
N LYS A 28 -4.55 7.82 -1.26
CA LYS A 28 -5.53 7.28 -2.19
C LYS A 28 -5.13 7.59 -3.62
N PHE A 29 -5.23 6.60 -4.50
CA PHE A 29 -4.86 6.72 -5.90
C PHE A 29 -5.69 5.79 -6.79
N TYR A 30 -5.64 6.05 -8.08
CA TYR A 30 -6.26 5.21 -9.10
C TYR A 30 -5.20 4.36 -9.79
N LEU A 31 -5.49 3.07 -9.91
CA LEU A 31 -4.82 2.18 -10.84
C LEU A 31 -5.31 2.42 -12.26
N HIS A 32 -4.59 1.91 -13.25
CA HIS A 32 -5.12 1.82 -14.60
C HIS A 32 -6.43 1.00 -14.54
N GLU A 33 -7.43 1.35 -15.34
CA GLU A 33 -8.79 0.78 -15.33
C GLU A 33 -9.78 1.39 -14.32
N GLY A 34 -9.37 2.42 -13.59
CA GLY A 34 -10.27 3.17 -12.70
C GLY A 34 -10.45 2.55 -11.31
N ASN A 35 -9.79 1.42 -11.03
CA ASN A 35 -9.81 0.83 -9.70
C ASN A 35 -9.11 1.74 -8.69
N LYS A 36 -9.74 1.96 -7.53
CA LYS A 36 -9.20 2.75 -6.43
C LYS A 36 -8.40 1.87 -5.48
N ALA A 37 -7.25 2.35 -5.09
CA ALA A 37 -6.40 1.71 -4.09
C ALA A 37 -5.80 2.76 -3.15
N MET A 38 -5.32 2.31 -2.01
CA MET A 38 -4.60 3.14 -1.05
C MET A 38 -3.46 2.38 -0.39
N LEU A 39 -2.43 3.14 0.02
CA LEU A 39 -1.26 2.67 0.76
C LEU A 39 -1.06 3.51 2.01
N PRO A 40 -0.57 2.93 3.13
CA PRO A 40 -0.25 3.69 4.32
C PRO A 40 0.74 4.83 3.99
N LEU A 41 0.40 6.06 4.37
CA LEU A 41 1.19 7.25 4.04
C LEU A 41 2.61 7.18 4.61
N GLN A 42 2.79 6.52 5.75
CA GLN A 42 4.10 6.31 6.39
C GLN A 42 5.09 5.50 5.54
N HIS A 43 4.61 4.74 4.54
CA HIS A 43 5.47 3.97 3.63
C HIS A 43 5.83 4.76 2.37
N ILE A 44 5.34 5.99 2.21
CA ILE A 44 5.48 6.78 0.99
C ILE A 44 6.44 7.93 1.25
N THR A 45 7.44 8.06 0.38
CA THR A 45 8.43 9.13 0.46
C THR A 45 8.01 10.33 -0.36
N GLU A 46 7.56 10.12 -1.60
CA GLU A 46 7.08 11.20 -2.47
C GLU A 46 6.25 10.68 -3.66
N VAL A 47 5.64 11.61 -4.39
CA VAL A 47 4.94 11.34 -5.64
C VAL A 47 5.65 12.07 -6.78
N LEU A 48 6.03 11.33 -7.82
CA LEU A 48 6.79 11.81 -8.95
C LEU A 48 5.93 11.91 -10.22
N LYS A 49 6.24 12.91 -11.05
CA LYS A 49 5.88 12.88 -12.47
C LYS A 49 7.07 12.36 -13.25
N ILE A 50 6.86 11.29 -13.97
CA ILE A 50 7.92 10.59 -14.72
C ILE A 50 7.60 10.53 -16.21
N ASN A 51 8.63 10.52 -17.03
CA ASN A 51 8.53 10.19 -18.44
C ASN A 51 9.05 8.76 -18.64
N PHE A 52 8.29 7.91 -19.30
CA PHE A 52 8.69 6.51 -19.53
C PHE A 52 9.98 6.38 -20.35
N SER A 53 10.32 7.37 -21.18
CA SER A 53 11.60 7.36 -21.91
C SER A 53 12.84 7.43 -21.01
N GLN A 54 12.66 7.79 -19.73
CA GLN A 54 13.74 7.86 -18.75
C GLN A 54 13.90 6.55 -17.94
N ILE A 55 12.97 5.59 -18.14
CA ILE A 55 13.09 4.27 -17.52
C ILE A 55 13.98 3.41 -18.40
N VAL A 56 15.03 2.86 -17.81
CA VAL A 56 15.95 1.92 -18.47
C VAL A 56 15.50 0.50 -18.19
N PRO A 57 14.98 -0.25 -19.20
CA PRO A 57 14.55 -1.62 -19.01
C PRO A 57 15.71 -2.52 -18.59
N ILE A 58 15.45 -3.46 -17.68
CA ILE A 58 16.42 -4.47 -17.26
C ILE A 58 15.99 -5.82 -17.83
N PRO A 59 16.86 -6.52 -18.57
CA PRO A 59 16.53 -7.83 -19.14
C PRO A 59 16.24 -8.88 -18.06
N GLN A 60 15.41 -9.87 -18.43
CA GLN A 60 15.07 -11.04 -17.58
C GLN A 60 14.33 -10.71 -16.28
N MET A 61 13.76 -9.52 -16.16
CA MET A 61 12.88 -9.16 -15.06
C MET A 61 11.43 -9.58 -15.35
N PRO A 62 10.60 -9.81 -14.32
CA PRO A 62 9.17 -10.00 -14.50
C PRO A 62 8.53 -8.86 -15.28
N ALA A 63 7.49 -9.16 -16.06
CA ALA A 63 6.85 -8.20 -16.97
C ALA A 63 6.25 -6.96 -16.28
N TRP A 64 5.97 -7.04 -14.98
CA TRP A 64 5.50 -5.91 -14.18
C TRP A 64 6.64 -5.00 -13.68
N VAL A 65 7.92 -5.42 -13.79
CA VAL A 65 9.09 -4.56 -13.57
C VAL A 65 9.39 -3.83 -14.86
N MET A 66 9.19 -2.52 -14.88
CA MET A 66 9.40 -1.68 -16.06
C MET A 66 10.88 -1.37 -16.30
N GLY A 67 11.71 -1.41 -15.26
CA GLY A 67 13.12 -1.10 -15.31
C GLY A 67 13.59 -0.24 -14.13
N VAL A 68 14.62 0.56 -14.35
CA VAL A 68 15.19 1.47 -13.35
C VAL A 68 15.12 2.92 -13.81
N TYR A 69 15.00 3.81 -12.85
CA TYR A 69 14.93 5.26 -13.02
C TYR A 69 15.96 5.93 -12.10
N ASN A 70 16.63 6.97 -12.60
CA ASN A 70 17.53 7.77 -11.75
C ASN A 70 16.67 8.72 -10.88
N TRP A 71 16.67 8.48 -9.59
CA TRP A 71 15.98 9.31 -8.63
C TRP A 71 16.99 9.94 -7.66
N ARG A 72 17.31 11.23 -7.88
CA ARG A 72 18.24 12.00 -7.04
C ARG A 72 19.67 11.39 -6.94
N GLY A 73 20.09 10.65 -7.94
CA GLY A 73 21.37 9.94 -7.96
C GLY A 73 21.30 8.49 -7.51
N ASP A 74 20.17 8.07 -6.93
CA ASP A 74 19.93 6.68 -6.53
C ASP A 74 19.12 5.92 -7.60
N ILE A 75 19.17 4.60 -7.53
CA ILE A 75 18.40 3.72 -8.41
C ILE A 75 17.03 3.47 -7.80
N LEU A 76 15.98 3.87 -8.55
CA LEU A 76 14.59 3.57 -8.21
C LEU A 76 14.05 2.49 -9.17
N TRP A 77 13.63 1.36 -8.64
CA TRP A 77 12.98 0.30 -9.42
C TRP A 77 11.55 0.70 -9.77
N MET A 78 11.25 0.74 -11.07
CA MET A 78 9.93 1.14 -11.56
C MET A 78 9.05 -0.08 -11.78
N VAL A 79 7.88 -0.06 -11.15
CA VAL A 79 6.93 -1.18 -11.11
C VAL A 79 5.56 -0.72 -11.63
N ASP A 80 5.00 -1.45 -12.58
CA ASP A 80 3.58 -1.34 -12.92
C ASP A 80 2.76 -2.00 -11.80
N LEU A 81 2.24 -1.19 -10.89
CA LEU A 81 1.51 -1.69 -9.72
C LEU A 81 0.26 -2.47 -10.12
N GLY A 82 -0.48 -1.99 -11.13
CA GLY A 82 -1.66 -2.69 -11.63
C GLY A 82 -1.32 -4.10 -12.12
N HIS A 83 -0.28 -4.20 -12.95
CA HIS A 83 0.15 -5.50 -13.48
C HIS A 83 0.70 -6.43 -12.39
N LEU A 84 1.45 -5.90 -11.43
CA LEU A 84 1.94 -6.68 -10.28
C LEU A 84 0.81 -7.35 -9.51
N ILE A 85 -0.31 -6.65 -9.27
CA ILE A 85 -1.43 -7.17 -8.48
C ILE A 85 -2.49 -7.91 -9.32
N GLY A 86 -2.24 -8.12 -10.63
CA GLY A 86 -3.04 -8.98 -11.49
C GLY A 86 -4.02 -8.27 -12.43
N PHE A 87 -3.89 -6.95 -12.60
CA PHE A 87 -4.62 -6.22 -13.64
C PHE A 87 -3.86 -6.23 -14.98
N ASN A 88 -4.52 -5.75 -16.03
CA ASN A 88 -3.87 -5.64 -17.33
C ASN A 88 -2.70 -4.65 -17.30
N PRO A 89 -1.59 -4.93 -18.01
CA PRO A 89 -0.46 -4.03 -18.09
C PRO A 89 -0.85 -2.66 -18.64
N TRP A 90 -0.22 -1.61 -18.12
CA TRP A 90 -0.47 -0.21 -18.50
C TRP A 90 -0.37 0.05 -20.01
N TYR A 91 0.57 -0.62 -20.70
CA TYR A 91 0.84 -0.42 -22.13
C TYR A 91 -0.22 -1.03 -23.07
N GLN A 92 -1.07 -1.92 -22.57
CA GLN A 92 -2.16 -2.49 -23.40
C GLN A 92 -3.28 -1.48 -23.68
N LYS A 93 -3.40 -0.46 -22.86
CA LYS A 93 -4.32 0.65 -23.09
C LYS A 93 -3.53 1.84 -23.60
N SER A 94 -3.29 1.92 -24.91
CA SER A 94 -2.52 2.97 -25.56
C SER A 94 -3.13 4.36 -25.33
N ILE A 95 -2.79 4.95 -24.20
CA ILE A 95 -3.00 6.36 -23.95
C ILE A 95 -1.61 6.97 -24.12
N ASN A 96 -1.40 7.69 -25.24
CA ASN A 96 -0.23 8.50 -25.52
C ASN A 96 -0.08 9.64 -24.49
N ARG A 97 0.21 9.31 -23.24
CA ARG A 97 0.58 10.28 -22.21
C ARG A 97 2.09 10.20 -22.04
N SER A 98 2.75 11.30 -22.31
CA SER A 98 4.20 11.44 -22.11
C SER A 98 4.59 11.40 -20.63
N ASN A 99 3.67 11.80 -19.75
CA ASN A 99 3.92 11.89 -18.31
C ASN A 99 3.00 10.95 -17.52
N HIS A 100 3.61 10.21 -16.61
CA HIS A 100 2.93 9.28 -15.70
C HIS A 100 3.19 9.67 -14.25
N THR A 101 2.41 9.10 -13.35
CA THR A 101 2.57 9.31 -11.91
C THR A 101 3.20 8.07 -11.30
N ALA A 102 4.24 8.25 -10.50
CA ALA A 102 4.85 7.19 -9.70
C ALA A 102 4.81 7.57 -8.22
N ILE A 103 4.46 6.61 -7.37
CA ILE A 103 4.52 6.74 -5.90
C ILE A 103 5.81 6.08 -5.45
N VAL A 104 6.69 6.82 -4.77
CA VAL A 104 7.93 6.27 -4.20
C VAL A 104 7.59 5.59 -2.88
N LEU A 105 7.70 4.27 -2.88
CA LEU A 105 7.42 3.39 -1.75
C LEU A 105 8.71 2.99 -1.04
N SER A 106 8.80 3.26 0.27
CA SER A 106 9.94 2.97 1.14
C SER A 106 9.45 2.40 2.49
N PRO A 107 8.98 1.16 2.57
CA PRO A 107 8.29 0.65 3.77
C PRO A 107 9.22 0.34 4.95
N ASN A 108 10.54 0.43 4.80
CA ASN A 108 11.53 0.05 5.81
C ASN A 108 12.16 1.26 6.54
N GLN A 109 11.52 2.44 6.52
CA GLN A 109 12.09 3.65 7.15
C GLN A 109 12.29 3.53 8.68
N GLU A 110 11.61 2.62 9.35
CA GLU A 110 11.68 2.47 10.82
C GLU A 110 12.91 1.69 11.32
N ARG A 111 13.66 1.00 10.45
CA ARG A 111 14.86 0.25 10.85
C ARG A 111 16.13 0.99 10.46
N LYS A 112 16.65 1.80 11.39
CA LYS A 112 17.92 2.53 11.24
C LYS A 112 19.16 1.63 11.16
N ASP A 113 19.05 0.35 11.44
CA ASP A 113 20.22 -0.50 11.72
C ASP A 113 20.68 -1.41 10.56
N ASN A 114 19.99 -1.44 9.42
CA ASN A 114 20.41 -2.25 8.27
C ASN A 114 20.32 -1.48 6.95
N VAL A 115 21.38 -0.74 6.65
CA VAL A 115 21.53 0.01 5.40
C VAL A 115 21.63 -0.89 4.15
N GLN A 116 21.89 -2.18 4.32
CA GLN A 116 22.27 -3.08 3.21
C GLN A 116 21.11 -3.65 2.36
N ASN A 117 19.83 -3.46 2.72
CA ASN A 117 18.71 -4.02 1.95
C ASN A 117 17.53 -3.03 1.80
N LYS A 118 17.82 -1.74 1.66
CA LYS A 118 16.78 -0.76 1.39
C LYS A 118 16.49 -0.71 -0.11
N ILE A 119 15.35 -1.24 -0.52
CA ILE A 119 14.84 -1.10 -1.89
C ILE A 119 13.71 -0.09 -1.87
N ASP A 120 13.89 0.99 -2.63
CA ASP A 120 12.84 1.94 -2.92
C ASP A 120 12.21 1.61 -4.27
N LEU A 121 10.88 1.62 -4.34
CA LEU A 121 10.13 1.31 -5.56
C LEU A 121 9.36 2.53 -6.04
N GLY A 122 9.40 2.79 -7.33
CA GLY A 122 8.51 3.72 -8.01
C GLY A 122 7.28 2.97 -8.53
N LEU A 123 6.16 3.02 -7.84
CA LEU A 123 4.92 2.39 -8.23
C LEU A 123 4.18 3.24 -9.24
N VAL A 124 4.13 2.80 -10.50
CA VAL A 124 3.43 3.50 -11.57
C VAL A 124 1.93 3.30 -11.41
N VAL A 125 1.19 4.41 -11.36
CA VAL A 125 -0.27 4.47 -11.18
C VAL A 125 -0.89 5.45 -12.16
N ALA A 126 -2.21 5.41 -12.33
CA ALA A 126 -2.90 6.32 -13.25
C ALA A 126 -2.86 7.77 -12.74
N ARG A 127 -3.19 7.97 -11.48
CA ARG A 127 -3.15 9.26 -10.79
C ARG A 127 -3.26 9.10 -9.28
N VAL A 128 -2.69 10.02 -8.55
CA VAL A 128 -2.93 10.18 -7.12
C VAL A 128 -4.14 11.08 -6.91
N GLU A 129 -4.94 10.79 -5.89
CA GLU A 129 -6.13 11.57 -5.56
C GLU A 129 -5.84 12.47 -4.34
N ASP A 130 -5.93 11.92 -3.13
CA ASP A 130 -5.73 12.66 -1.88
C ASP A 130 -5.24 11.77 -0.74
N ILE A 131 -5.15 12.35 0.45
CA ILE A 131 -4.82 11.63 1.69
C ILE A 131 -6.11 11.45 2.49
N GLU A 132 -6.43 10.20 2.81
CA GLU A 132 -7.58 9.83 3.61
C GLU A 132 -7.17 9.38 5.01
N MET A 133 -7.99 9.74 5.99
CA MET A 133 -7.88 9.24 7.35
C MET A 133 -8.85 8.08 7.54
N CYS A 134 -8.34 6.88 7.75
CA CYS A 134 -9.17 5.69 7.88
C CYS A 134 -8.99 5.05 9.26
N ASN A 135 -10.11 4.64 9.87
CA ASN A 135 -10.07 3.74 11.01
C ASN A 135 -9.71 2.33 10.51
N VAL A 136 -8.60 1.80 10.97
CA VAL A 136 -8.09 0.46 10.55
C VAL A 136 -9.09 -0.65 10.87
N ALA A 137 -9.88 -0.51 11.94
CA ALA A 137 -10.93 -1.48 12.29
C ALA A 137 -12.05 -1.59 11.24
N ASN A 138 -12.20 -0.59 10.36
CA ASN A 138 -13.21 -0.59 9.29
C ASN A 138 -12.68 -1.23 7.98
N ILE A 139 -11.44 -1.70 7.95
CA ILE A 139 -10.89 -2.43 6.80
C ILE A 139 -11.44 -3.86 6.86
N GLN A 140 -12.19 -4.23 5.83
CA GLN A 140 -12.86 -5.53 5.75
C GLN A 140 -12.04 -6.49 4.89
N ILE A 141 -11.80 -7.69 5.41
CA ILE A 141 -11.16 -8.76 4.65
C ILE A 141 -12.24 -9.44 3.80
N PRO A 142 -12.11 -9.43 2.46
CA PRO A 142 -13.10 -10.05 1.60
C PRO A 142 -13.04 -11.59 1.71
N PRO A 143 -14.16 -12.28 1.42
CA PRO A 143 -14.15 -13.72 1.31
C PRO A 143 -13.14 -14.20 0.27
N SER A 144 -12.37 -15.23 0.56
CA SER A 144 -11.28 -15.76 -0.29
C SER A 144 -11.70 -16.09 -1.72
N LYS A 145 -12.98 -16.35 -1.95
CA LYS A 145 -13.56 -16.67 -3.28
C LYS A 145 -13.78 -15.43 -4.17
N SER A 146 -13.71 -14.23 -3.60
CA SER A 146 -14.07 -12.98 -4.30
C SER A 146 -12.87 -12.27 -4.93
N ILE A 147 -11.66 -12.74 -4.68
CA ILE A 147 -10.42 -12.12 -5.14
C ILE A 147 -9.50 -13.14 -5.80
N THR A 148 -8.69 -12.69 -6.76
CA THR A 148 -7.66 -13.54 -7.36
C THR A 148 -6.55 -13.85 -6.36
N THR A 149 -5.92 -15.01 -6.48
CA THR A 149 -4.77 -15.39 -5.63
C THR A 149 -3.64 -14.36 -5.70
N GLN A 150 -3.44 -13.78 -6.88
CA GLN A 150 -2.40 -12.75 -7.08
C GLN A 150 -2.70 -11.49 -6.29
N LEU A 151 -3.92 -10.94 -6.40
CA LEU A 151 -4.32 -9.76 -5.63
C LEU A 151 -4.28 -10.02 -4.12
N ALA A 152 -4.73 -11.21 -3.67
CA ALA A 152 -4.76 -11.58 -2.26
C ALA A 152 -3.39 -11.47 -1.58
N SER A 153 -2.29 -11.68 -2.32
CA SER A 153 -0.91 -11.58 -1.79
C SER A 153 -0.50 -10.15 -1.41
N PHE A 154 -1.20 -9.14 -1.94
CA PHE A 154 -0.88 -7.73 -1.75
C PHE A 154 -1.97 -6.94 -1.03
N LEU A 155 -3.11 -7.57 -0.76
CA LEU A 155 -4.29 -6.93 -0.21
C LEU A 155 -4.36 -7.10 1.32
N GLU A 156 -4.44 -6.00 2.06
CA GLU A 156 -4.79 -6.02 3.48
C GLU A 156 -6.30 -6.14 3.68
N GLY A 157 -7.09 -5.58 2.78
CA GLY A 157 -8.54 -5.60 2.80
C GLY A 157 -9.16 -4.54 1.91
N TYR A 158 -10.42 -4.28 2.12
CA TYR A 158 -11.15 -3.20 1.47
C TYR A 158 -11.68 -2.23 2.51
N TRP A 159 -11.55 -0.96 2.20
CA TRP A 159 -12.19 0.11 2.94
C TRP A 159 -13.41 0.60 2.18
N LEU A 160 -14.57 0.56 2.84
CA LEU A 160 -15.82 1.05 2.27
C LEU A 160 -15.98 2.53 2.63
N GLN A 161 -15.95 3.39 1.64
CA GLN A 161 -16.20 4.82 1.79
C GLN A 161 -17.71 5.09 1.88
N GLN A 162 -18.12 6.22 2.49
CA GLN A 162 -19.53 6.60 2.61
C GLN A 162 -20.27 6.74 1.25
N SER A 163 -19.53 6.89 0.17
CA SER A 163 -20.04 6.91 -1.22
C SER A 163 -20.27 5.52 -1.84
N GLU A 164 -20.24 4.45 -1.05
CA GLU A 164 -20.31 3.04 -1.49
C GLU A 164 -19.12 2.58 -2.36
N ASP A 165 -18.09 3.40 -2.49
CA ASP A 165 -16.86 3.02 -3.18
C ASP A 165 -16.03 2.05 -2.34
N MET A 166 -15.70 0.89 -2.92
CA MET A 166 -14.75 -0.05 -2.33
C MET A 166 -13.32 0.30 -2.76
N ILE A 167 -12.47 0.62 -1.79
CA ILE A 167 -11.07 0.98 -2.01
C ILE A 167 -10.16 -0.14 -1.52
N MET A 168 -9.30 -0.64 -2.38
CA MET A 168 -8.31 -1.67 -2.03
C MET A 168 -7.25 -1.08 -1.09
N VAL A 169 -7.06 -1.69 0.08
CA VAL A 169 -5.98 -1.36 1.00
C VAL A 169 -4.81 -2.30 0.73
N LEU A 170 -3.73 -1.77 0.20
CA LEU A 170 -2.57 -2.56 -0.22
C LEU A 170 -1.48 -2.60 0.85
N ASN A 171 -0.78 -3.75 0.91
CA ASN A 171 0.35 -3.94 1.80
C ASN A 171 1.66 -3.57 1.10
N GLY A 172 2.25 -2.43 1.48
CA GLY A 172 3.50 -1.95 0.90
C GLY A 172 4.70 -2.89 1.12
N ARG A 173 4.74 -3.61 2.23
CA ARG A 173 5.83 -4.58 2.52
C ARG A 173 5.74 -5.79 1.60
N SER A 174 4.54 -6.30 1.33
CA SER A 174 4.33 -7.40 0.38
C SER A 174 4.72 -7.00 -1.04
N ILE A 175 4.44 -5.74 -1.44
CA ILE A 175 4.84 -5.20 -2.74
C ILE A 175 6.37 -5.21 -2.87
N VAL A 176 7.11 -4.71 -1.87
CA VAL A 176 8.58 -4.75 -1.89
C VAL A 176 9.12 -6.17 -1.83
N ALA A 177 8.48 -7.05 -1.07
CA ALA A 177 8.88 -8.46 -0.96
C ALA A 177 8.75 -9.25 -2.27
N ALA A 178 7.86 -8.81 -3.18
CA ALA A 178 7.68 -9.42 -4.49
C ALA A 178 8.84 -9.18 -5.46
N MET A 179 9.72 -8.19 -5.17
CA MET A 179 10.88 -7.93 -6.03
C MET A 179 11.82 -9.13 -6.07
N PRO A 180 12.29 -9.52 -7.27
CA PRO A 180 13.24 -10.62 -7.44
C PRO A 180 14.53 -10.41 -6.63
N ASN A 181 15.14 -11.52 -6.19
CA ASN A 181 16.38 -11.47 -5.39
C ASN A 181 17.56 -10.80 -6.12
N ASN A 182 17.58 -10.87 -7.46
CA ASN A 182 18.60 -10.19 -8.29
C ASN A 182 18.41 -8.67 -8.42
N ALA A 183 17.31 -8.13 -7.89
CA ALA A 183 17.07 -6.70 -7.77
C ALA A 183 17.43 -6.13 -6.37
N ARG A 184 17.85 -7.02 -5.46
CA ARG A 184 18.18 -6.68 -4.06
C ARG A 184 19.66 -6.52 -3.83
#